data_7be81a61d01dd59309014d961853a2c2
#
_entry.id   7be81a61d01dd59309014d961853a2c2
#
_cell.length_a   1.000
_cell.length_b   1.000
_cell.length_c   1.000
_cell.angle_alpha   90.00
_cell.angle_beta   90.00
_cell.angle_gamma   90.00
#
_symmetry.space_group_name_H-M   'P 1'
#
loop_
_entity.id
_entity.type
_entity.pdbx_description
1 polymer ?
#
loop_
_entity_poly.entity_id
_entity_poly.type
_entity_poly.pdbx_seq_one_letter_code
_entity_poly.pdbx_strand_id
1 'polypeptide(L)'
;MTTIELQGELNISNAAEIKKILISAVEKKQSICFEVSKLEDIDISIVQLLYSLYNTIDPSCKISFSGILSPLVKKRLYNIGVCSAPNLTEHEIVNEIESKLRILHEWWLR
;
A
#
# COMPACT_ATOMS: atom_id res chain seq x y z
N MET A 1 -6.31 7.72 14.47
CA MET A 1 -5.97 7.04 13.21
C MET A 1 -5.92 8.07 12.08
N THR A 2 -4.94 7.95 11.21
CA THR A 2 -4.81 8.84 10.05
C THR A 2 -5.41 8.17 8.83
N THR A 3 -6.32 8.84 8.14
CA THR A 3 -6.89 8.34 6.88
C THR A 3 -6.27 9.09 5.72
N ILE A 4 -5.75 8.33 4.74
CA ILE A 4 -5.16 8.87 3.52
C ILE A 4 -6.00 8.40 2.34
N GLU A 5 -6.53 9.34 1.56
CA GLU A 5 -7.29 9.02 0.37
C GLU A 5 -6.34 8.89 -0.82
N LEU A 6 -6.31 7.68 -1.41
CA LEU A 6 -5.58 7.42 -2.65
C LEU A 6 -6.57 7.56 -3.80
N GLN A 7 -6.38 8.54 -4.67
CA GLN A 7 -7.33 8.83 -5.73
C GLN A 7 -6.64 9.14 -7.05
N GLY A 8 -7.36 8.87 -8.13
CA GLY A 8 -6.88 9.12 -9.48
C GLY A 8 -5.83 8.13 -9.93
N GLU A 9 -5.03 8.51 -10.89
CA GLU A 9 -3.91 7.73 -11.41
C GLU A 9 -2.65 8.07 -10.63
N LEU A 10 -2.17 7.12 -9.83
CA LEU A 10 -0.96 7.31 -9.03
C LEU A 10 0.24 6.65 -9.73
N ASN A 11 1.20 7.47 -10.10
CA ASN A 11 2.39 7.04 -10.84
C ASN A 11 3.62 7.84 -10.38
N ILE A 12 4.73 7.69 -11.11
CA ILE A 12 5.99 8.33 -10.73
C ILE A 12 5.88 9.85 -10.63
N SER A 13 4.98 10.48 -11.38
CA SER A 13 4.75 11.94 -11.29
C SER A 13 4.20 12.37 -9.93
N ASN A 14 3.48 11.48 -9.24
CA ASN A 14 2.89 11.73 -7.94
C ASN A 14 3.77 11.24 -6.78
N ALA A 15 4.82 10.48 -7.08
CA ALA A 15 5.58 9.76 -6.06
C ALA A 15 6.16 10.69 -4.97
N ALA A 16 6.70 11.83 -5.35
CA ALA A 16 7.28 12.78 -4.39
C ALA A 16 6.22 13.34 -3.43
N GLU A 17 5.04 13.65 -3.94
CA GLU A 17 3.92 14.16 -3.14
C GLU A 17 3.39 13.08 -2.19
N ILE A 18 3.17 11.87 -2.70
CA ILE A 18 2.74 10.73 -1.88
C ILE A 18 3.76 10.46 -0.78
N LYS A 19 5.04 10.48 -1.10
CA LYS A 19 6.10 10.27 -0.11
C LYS A 19 6.03 11.27 1.04
N LYS A 20 5.79 12.54 0.74
CA LYS A 20 5.63 13.58 1.77
C LYS A 20 4.45 13.30 2.68
N ILE A 21 3.32 12.87 2.11
CA ILE A 21 2.12 12.52 2.88
C ILE A 21 2.42 11.33 3.81
N LEU A 22 3.10 10.31 3.30
CA LEU A 22 3.43 9.12 4.08
C LEU A 22 4.41 9.44 5.21
N ILE A 23 5.43 10.24 4.96
CA ILE A 23 6.38 10.67 6.00
C ILE A 23 5.66 11.42 7.11
N SER A 24 4.79 12.36 6.76
CA SER A 24 4.00 13.10 7.72
C SER A 24 3.12 12.19 8.58
N ALA A 25 2.51 11.18 7.96
CA ALA A 25 1.66 10.22 8.67
C ALA A 25 2.47 9.35 9.64
N VAL A 26 3.67 8.91 9.24
CA VAL A 26 4.56 8.11 10.10
C VAL A 26 4.99 8.91 11.32
N GLU A 27 5.32 10.20 11.15
CA GLU A 27 5.73 11.07 12.25
C GLU A 27 4.66 11.25 13.33
N LYS A 28 3.39 11.11 12.96
CA LYS A 28 2.27 11.19 13.92
C LYS A 28 2.17 9.96 14.82
N LYS A 29 2.87 8.88 14.51
CA LYS A 29 2.86 7.62 15.26
C LYS A 29 1.45 7.06 15.48
N GLN A 30 0.63 7.14 14.45
CA GLN A 30 -0.75 6.63 14.45
C GLN A 30 -0.91 5.54 13.40
N SER A 31 -1.89 4.68 13.60
CA SER A 31 -2.29 3.72 12.56
C SER A 31 -2.83 4.47 11.35
N ILE A 32 -2.61 3.91 10.16
CA ILE A 32 -2.95 4.53 8.88
C ILE A 32 -4.00 3.69 8.18
N CYS A 33 -5.04 4.33 7.69
CA CYS A 33 -6.04 3.71 6.82
C CYS A 33 -5.98 4.37 5.44
N PHE A 34 -5.80 3.55 4.40
CA PHE A 34 -5.87 4.03 3.02
C PHE A 34 -7.28 3.82 2.47
N GLU A 35 -7.91 4.90 2.05
CA GLU A 35 -9.19 4.84 1.35
C GLU A 35 -8.90 4.73 -0.14
N VAL A 36 -9.34 3.63 -0.76
CA VAL A 36 -8.94 3.27 -2.13
C VAL A 36 -10.08 3.29 -3.14
N SER A 37 -11.29 3.67 -2.74
CA SER A 37 -12.46 3.64 -3.62
C SER A 37 -12.34 4.52 -4.86
N LYS A 38 -11.55 5.58 -4.80
CA LYS A 38 -11.37 6.54 -5.89
C LYS A 38 -10.04 6.34 -6.64
N LEU A 39 -9.31 5.30 -6.33
CA LEU A 39 -8.07 4.98 -7.01
C LEU A 39 -8.39 4.43 -8.41
N GLU A 40 -7.83 5.06 -9.44
CA GLU A 40 -8.07 4.68 -10.84
C GLU A 40 -6.97 3.81 -11.41
N ASP A 41 -5.72 4.09 -11.05
CA ASP A 41 -4.58 3.27 -11.46
C ASP A 41 -3.43 3.47 -10.48
N ILE A 42 -2.48 2.53 -10.49
CA ILE A 42 -1.31 2.55 -9.61
C ILE A 42 -0.14 1.90 -10.36
N ASP A 43 1.06 2.45 -10.22
CA ASP A 43 2.25 1.84 -10.79
C ASP A 43 3.21 1.33 -9.70
N ILE A 44 4.30 0.72 -10.15
CA ILE A 44 5.27 0.08 -9.24
C ILE A 44 5.97 1.10 -8.32
N SER A 45 6.16 2.35 -8.76
CA SER A 45 6.81 3.37 -7.92
C SER A 45 5.99 3.66 -6.66
N ILE A 46 4.68 3.72 -6.79
CA ILE A 46 3.78 3.93 -5.66
C ILE A 46 3.72 2.68 -4.75
N VAL A 47 3.68 1.50 -5.36
CA VAL A 47 3.72 0.24 -4.59
C VAL A 47 5.01 0.15 -3.76
N GLN A 48 6.14 0.55 -4.32
CA GLN A 48 7.41 0.57 -3.58
C GLN A 48 7.38 1.54 -2.40
N LEU A 49 6.71 2.69 -2.55
CA LEU A 49 6.52 3.63 -1.43
C LEU A 49 5.68 3.01 -0.32
N LEU A 50 4.62 2.29 -0.67
CA LEU A 50 3.78 1.61 0.32
C LEU A 50 4.56 0.51 1.04
N TYR A 51 5.39 -0.24 0.34
CA TYR A 51 6.26 -1.24 0.97
C TYR A 51 7.25 -0.57 1.94
N SER A 52 7.84 0.56 1.56
CA SER A 52 8.72 1.33 2.44
C SER A 52 7.99 1.78 3.70
N LEU A 53 6.73 2.17 3.57
CA LEU A 53 5.89 2.54 4.71
C LEU A 53 5.75 1.39 5.69
N TYR A 54 5.44 0.18 5.21
CA TYR A 54 5.34 -1.01 6.07
C TYR A 54 6.61 -1.26 6.86
N ASN A 55 7.77 -1.00 6.26
CA ASN A 55 9.07 -1.20 6.94
C ASN A 55 9.43 -0.08 7.92
N THR A 56 8.81 1.10 7.77
CA THR A 56 9.17 2.31 8.52
C THR A 56 8.22 2.59 9.68
N ILE A 57 6.97 2.19 9.53
CA ILE A 57 5.93 2.48 10.53
C ILE A 57 6.23 1.78 11.86
N ASP A 58 5.87 2.44 12.97
CA ASP A 58 6.00 1.86 14.30
C ASP A 58 5.25 0.53 14.36
N PRO A 59 5.87 -0.55 14.90
CA PRO A 59 5.24 -1.86 15.00
C PRO A 59 3.90 -1.88 15.76
N SER A 60 3.69 -0.91 16.65
CA SER A 60 2.42 -0.78 17.39
C SER A 60 1.30 -0.20 16.52
N CYS A 61 1.62 0.39 15.39
CA CYS A 61 0.66 0.96 14.45
C CYS A 61 0.30 -0.05 13.37
N LYS A 62 -0.92 0.07 12.85
CA LYS A 62 -1.42 -0.83 11.80
C LYS A 62 -1.69 -0.05 10.52
N ILE A 63 -1.53 -0.73 9.40
CA ILE A 63 -1.92 -0.23 8.09
C ILE A 63 -3.14 -1.03 7.65
N SER A 64 -4.19 -0.33 7.28
CA SER A 64 -5.43 -0.93 6.82
C SER A 64 -5.89 -0.25 5.53
N PHE A 65 -6.84 -0.87 4.86
CA PHE A 65 -7.41 -0.35 3.62
C PHE A 65 -8.92 -0.35 3.76
N SER A 66 -9.57 0.71 3.27
CA SER A 66 -11.02 0.81 3.20
C SER A 66 -11.45 1.07 1.77
N GLY A 67 -12.69 0.68 1.45
CA GLY A 67 -13.24 0.83 0.12
C GLY A 67 -12.94 -0.36 -0.77
N ILE A 68 -13.36 -0.25 -2.03
CA ILE A 68 -13.28 -1.32 -3.01
C ILE A 68 -12.33 -0.89 -4.13
N LEU A 69 -11.33 -1.74 -4.42
CA LEU A 69 -10.43 -1.54 -5.54
C LEU A 69 -11.14 -1.84 -6.86
N SER A 70 -10.92 -1.01 -7.88
CA SER A 70 -11.46 -1.26 -9.20
C SER A 70 -10.83 -2.52 -9.82
N PRO A 71 -11.50 -3.19 -10.76
CA PRO A 71 -10.91 -4.33 -11.47
C PRO A 71 -9.60 -3.97 -12.17
N LEU A 72 -9.47 -2.76 -12.70
CA LEU A 72 -8.26 -2.29 -13.35
C LEU A 72 -7.08 -2.23 -12.36
N VAL A 73 -7.30 -1.69 -11.16
CA VAL A 73 -6.26 -1.61 -10.14
C VAL A 73 -5.85 -3.01 -9.68
N LYS A 74 -6.80 -3.90 -9.46
CA LYS A 74 -6.51 -5.30 -9.10
C LYS A 74 -5.67 -6.00 -10.15
N LYS A 75 -6.01 -5.81 -11.44
CA LYS A 75 -5.24 -6.36 -12.55
C LYS A 75 -3.83 -5.79 -12.60
N ARG A 76 -3.68 -4.48 -12.35
CA ARG A 76 -2.38 -3.83 -12.31
C ARG A 76 -1.51 -4.42 -11.20
N LEU A 77 -2.05 -4.60 -10.01
CA LEU A 77 -1.33 -5.20 -8.88
C LEU A 77 -0.89 -6.63 -9.18
N TYR A 78 -1.73 -7.39 -9.88
CA TYR A 78 -1.37 -8.72 -10.36
C TYR A 78 -0.22 -8.65 -11.37
N ASN A 79 -0.30 -7.76 -12.36
CA ASN A 79 0.71 -7.64 -13.42
C ASN A 79 2.09 -7.23 -12.90
N ILE A 80 2.15 -6.42 -11.84
CA ILE A 80 3.43 -6.02 -11.22
C ILE A 80 3.89 -6.99 -10.12
N GLY A 81 3.19 -8.09 -9.92
CA GLY A 81 3.63 -9.15 -9.01
C GLY A 81 3.25 -8.96 -7.54
N VAL A 82 2.38 -7.99 -7.22
CA VAL A 82 1.92 -7.79 -5.84
C VAL A 82 0.93 -8.88 -5.43
N CYS A 83 0.04 -9.26 -6.35
CA CYS A 83 -1.01 -10.24 -6.09
C CYS A 83 -0.81 -11.51 -6.90
N SER A 84 -1.24 -12.64 -6.36
CA SER A 84 -1.14 -13.95 -7.02
C SER A 84 -2.24 -14.19 -8.06
N ALA A 85 -3.30 -13.39 -8.05
CA ALA A 85 -4.41 -13.49 -8.99
C ALA A 85 -5.04 -12.11 -9.23
N PRO A 86 -5.67 -11.88 -10.40
CA PRO A 86 -6.20 -10.55 -10.74
C PRO A 86 -7.55 -10.22 -10.10
N ASN A 87 -8.19 -11.16 -9.44
CA ASN A 87 -9.56 -11.00 -8.92
C ASN A 87 -9.69 -11.27 -7.43
N LEU A 88 -8.62 -11.01 -6.68
CA LEU A 88 -8.64 -11.17 -5.23
C LEU A 88 -9.53 -10.10 -4.57
N THR A 89 -10.08 -10.45 -3.39
CA THR A 89 -10.74 -9.47 -2.54
C THR A 89 -9.71 -8.53 -1.91
N GLU A 90 -10.14 -7.39 -1.42
CA GLU A 90 -9.27 -6.43 -0.73
C GLU A 90 -8.58 -7.07 0.46
N HIS A 91 -9.29 -7.89 1.22
CA HIS A 91 -8.72 -8.61 2.36
C HIS A 91 -7.61 -9.59 1.94
N GLU A 92 -7.81 -10.33 0.85
CA GLU A 92 -6.81 -11.23 0.30
C GLU A 92 -5.57 -10.48 -0.19
N ILE A 93 -5.75 -9.31 -0.82
CA ILE A 93 -4.67 -8.45 -1.28
C ILE A 93 -3.81 -7.98 -0.09
N VAL A 94 -4.45 -7.49 0.96
CA VAL A 94 -3.75 -7.04 2.17
C VAL A 94 -2.97 -8.18 2.80
N ASN A 95 -3.58 -9.37 2.90
CA ASN A 95 -2.90 -10.55 3.44
C ASN A 95 -1.67 -10.93 2.64
N GLU A 96 -1.73 -10.88 1.31
CA GLU A 96 -0.57 -11.18 0.47
C GLU A 96 0.55 -10.14 0.63
N ILE A 97 0.21 -8.86 0.72
CA ILE A 97 1.18 -7.79 0.95
C ILE A 97 1.88 -8.00 2.30
N GLU A 98 1.13 -8.21 3.36
CA GLU A 98 1.68 -8.44 4.69
C GLU A 98 2.55 -9.69 4.75
N SER A 99 2.13 -10.77 4.11
CA SER A 99 2.90 -12.01 4.05
C SER A 99 4.24 -11.82 3.36
N LYS A 100 4.29 -11.11 2.24
CA LYS A 100 5.53 -10.82 1.51
C LYS A 100 6.48 -9.95 2.33
N LEU A 101 5.94 -8.93 3.00
CA LEU A 101 6.75 -8.05 3.85
C LEU A 101 7.33 -8.79 5.04
N ARG A 102 6.56 -9.67 5.66
CA ARG A 102 7.05 -10.48 6.77
C ARG A 102 8.19 -11.38 6.34
N ILE A 103 8.09 -12.02 5.17
CA ILE A 103 9.16 -12.86 4.63
C ILE A 103 10.43 -12.03 4.39
N LEU A 104 10.32 -10.86 3.80
CA LEU A 104 11.45 -9.97 3.56
C LEU A 104 12.08 -9.50 4.88
N HIS A 105 11.26 -9.19 5.88
CA HIS A 105 11.73 -8.77 7.19
C HIS A 105 12.52 -9.90 7.88
N GLU A 106 12.00 -11.12 7.86
CA GLU A 106 12.69 -12.28 8.41
C GLU A 106 14.02 -12.55 7.70
N TRP A 107 14.06 -12.33 6.40
CA TRP A 107 15.26 -12.48 5.61
C TRP A 107 16.35 -11.48 6.02
N TRP A 108 15.97 -10.23 6.33
CA TRP A 108 16.88 -9.19 6.79
C TRP A 108 17.45 -9.47 8.18
N LEU A 109 16.72 -10.17 9.02
CA LEU A 109 17.16 -10.51 10.39
C LEU A 109 18.11 -11.70 10.45
N ARG A 110 18.34 -12.35 9.34
CA ARG A 110 19.31 -13.44 9.23
C ARG A 110 20.65 -12.90 8.78
#